data_3d782367fe1a3766d39c611a07da9932
#
_entry.id   3d782367fe1a3766d39c611a07da9932
#
_cell.length_a   1.000
_cell.length_b   1.000
_cell.length_c   1.000
_cell.angle_alpha   90.00
_cell.angle_beta   90.00
_cell.angle_gamma   90.00
#
_symmetry.space_group_name_H-M   'P 1'
#
loop_
_entity.id
_entity.type
_entity.pdbx_description
1 polymer ?
#
loop_
_entity_poly.entity_id
_entity_poly.type
_entity_poly.pdbx_seq_one_letter_code
_entity_poly.pdbx_strand_id
1 'polypeptide(L)'
;MKNVNCLFLDRKDIKAGLKTILEGIEKVKNGISVWIFPEGTRNRNKDLKELLVFKEGSLKIAEKSGCPVVPVAMVGTAEAFESHFPFIRPSHVTVYYGEPFYIKELEPDQRKHAGAYTREKIVKMQGEIQNENA
;
A
#
# COMPACT_ATOMS: atom_id res chain seq x y z
N MET A 1 2.93 19.53 -5.86
CA MET A 1 2.49 18.13 -5.89
C MET A 1 1.66 17.78 -7.14
N LYS A 2 0.97 18.70 -7.81
CA LYS A 2 0.30 18.43 -9.11
C LYS A 2 1.29 17.93 -10.20
N ASN A 3 2.51 18.43 -10.20
CA ASN A 3 3.54 18.08 -11.21
C ASN A 3 4.14 16.67 -11.07
N VAL A 4 3.83 15.96 -9.98
CA VAL A 4 4.28 14.57 -9.73
C VAL A 4 3.13 13.58 -9.75
N ASN A 5 2.02 13.94 -10.40
CA ASN A 5 0.83 13.08 -10.56
C ASN A 5 0.21 12.55 -9.24
N CYS A 6 0.45 13.25 -8.10
CA CYS A 6 -0.16 12.84 -6.83
C CYS A 6 -1.69 12.95 -6.88
N LEU A 7 -2.33 11.92 -6.37
CA LEU A 7 -3.76 11.87 -6.15
C LEU A 7 -4.07 12.26 -4.70
N PHE A 8 -5.03 13.15 -4.50
CA PHE A 8 -5.47 13.58 -3.18
C PHE A 8 -6.81 12.98 -2.83
N LEU A 9 -6.82 12.07 -1.87
CA LEU A 9 -8.04 11.43 -1.41
C LEU A 9 -8.63 12.23 -0.23
N ASP A 10 -9.77 12.88 -0.44
CA ASP A 10 -10.54 13.42 0.67
C ASP A 10 -11.29 12.26 1.36
N ARG A 11 -10.99 12.05 2.64
CA ARG A 11 -11.57 10.97 3.45
C ARG A 11 -12.92 11.34 4.06
N LYS A 12 -13.26 12.62 4.04
CA LYS A 12 -14.51 13.14 4.60
C LYS A 12 -15.59 13.26 3.52
N ASP A 13 -15.20 13.42 2.27
CA ASP A 13 -16.10 13.53 1.13
C ASP A 13 -16.03 12.27 0.26
N ILE A 14 -17.07 11.44 0.34
CA ILE A 14 -17.20 10.20 -0.43
C ILE A 14 -17.20 10.46 -1.93
N LYS A 15 -17.83 11.56 -2.37
CA LYS A 15 -17.91 11.92 -3.80
C LYS A 15 -16.54 12.34 -4.34
N ALA A 16 -15.80 13.16 -3.58
CA ALA A 16 -14.44 13.55 -3.92
C ALA A 16 -13.51 12.33 -3.91
N GLY A 17 -13.66 11.41 -2.96
CA GLY A 17 -12.92 10.15 -2.92
C GLY A 17 -13.16 9.28 -4.14
N LEU A 18 -14.41 9.14 -4.59
CA LEU A 18 -14.75 8.39 -5.80
C LEU A 18 -14.12 9.02 -7.05
N LYS A 19 -14.16 10.35 -7.18
CA LYS A 19 -13.51 11.06 -8.28
C LYS A 19 -12.01 10.77 -8.33
N THR A 20 -11.34 10.78 -7.19
CA THR A 20 -9.91 10.46 -7.10
C THR A 20 -9.62 9.02 -7.53
N ILE A 21 -10.48 8.05 -7.18
CA ILE A 21 -10.34 6.66 -7.63
C ILE A 21 -10.49 6.57 -9.16
N LEU A 22 -11.46 7.25 -9.75
CA LEU A 22 -11.67 7.29 -11.20
C LEU A 22 -10.45 7.90 -11.91
N GLU A 23 -9.90 9.00 -11.39
CA GLU A 23 -8.67 9.61 -11.91
C GLU A 23 -7.49 8.64 -11.82
N GLY A 24 -7.36 7.88 -10.73
CA GLY A 24 -6.34 6.83 -10.58
C GLY A 24 -6.48 5.72 -11.62
N ILE A 25 -7.71 5.27 -11.90
CA ILE A 25 -7.98 4.28 -12.95
C ILE A 25 -7.54 4.79 -14.32
N GLU A 26 -7.87 6.03 -14.66
CA GLU A 26 -7.45 6.68 -15.91
C GLU A 26 -5.91 6.74 -16.03
N LYS A 27 -5.23 7.17 -14.97
CA LYS A 27 -3.76 7.22 -14.96
C LYS A 27 -3.14 5.85 -15.21
N VAL A 28 -3.65 4.81 -14.54
CA VAL A 28 -3.16 3.43 -14.74
C VAL A 28 -3.39 2.94 -16.16
N LYS A 29 -4.57 3.20 -16.75
CA LYS A 29 -4.86 2.86 -18.15
C LYS A 29 -3.94 3.57 -19.13
N ASN A 30 -3.45 4.75 -18.78
CA ASN A 30 -2.48 5.52 -19.56
C ASN A 30 -1.01 5.14 -19.26
N GLY A 31 -0.76 4.02 -18.57
CA GLY A 31 0.58 3.49 -18.31
C GLY A 31 1.30 4.13 -17.11
N ILE A 32 0.59 4.88 -16.27
CA ILE A 32 1.18 5.49 -15.06
C ILE A 32 0.97 4.55 -13.88
N SER A 33 2.05 4.13 -13.23
CA SER A 33 1.97 3.33 -11.99
C SER A 33 1.48 4.17 -10.83
N VAL A 34 0.62 3.58 -9.99
CA VAL A 34 0.07 4.25 -8.80
C VAL A 34 0.59 3.54 -7.55
N TRP A 35 1.25 4.30 -6.67
CA TRP A 35 1.68 3.82 -5.36
C TRP A 35 0.62 4.13 -4.31
N ILE A 36 0.22 3.12 -3.53
CA ILE A 36 -0.86 3.25 -2.55
C ILE A 36 -0.39 2.74 -1.19
N PHE A 37 -0.72 3.50 -0.14
CA PHE A 37 -0.60 3.06 1.26
C PHE A 37 -1.99 2.63 1.76
N PRO A 38 -2.32 1.33 1.74
CA PRO A 38 -3.70 0.87 1.92
C PRO A 38 -4.22 0.98 3.36
N GLU A 39 -3.35 1.12 4.35
CA GLU A 39 -3.73 1.44 5.73
C GLU A 39 -4.42 2.81 5.82
N GLY A 40 -4.05 3.72 4.92
CA GLY A 40 -4.63 5.05 4.84
C GLY A 40 -4.35 5.96 6.04
N THR A 41 -3.53 5.56 6.98
CA THR A 41 -3.07 6.34 8.13
C THR A 41 -1.70 5.85 8.58
N ARG A 42 -1.02 6.62 9.43
CA ARG A 42 0.21 6.17 10.08
C ARG A 42 -0.12 5.12 11.13
N ASN A 43 0.63 4.04 11.14
CA ASN A 43 0.57 3.06 12.21
C ASN A 43 1.23 3.66 13.46
N ARG A 44 0.45 3.82 14.54
CA ARG A 44 0.91 4.35 15.82
C ARG A 44 0.98 3.27 16.91
N ASN A 45 0.81 2.01 16.54
CA ASN A 45 0.93 0.90 17.47
C ASN A 45 2.39 0.83 17.99
N LYS A 46 2.54 0.43 19.25
CA LYS A 46 3.89 0.22 19.83
C LYS A 46 4.65 -0.89 19.11
N ASP A 47 3.94 -1.87 18.59
CA ASP A 47 4.49 -2.89 17.70
C ASP A 47 4.27 -2.45 16.24
N LEU A 48 5.30 -1.80 15.70
CA LEU A 48 5.33 -1.35 14.29
C LEU A 48 5.39 -2.51 13.28
N LYS A 49 5.54 -3.76 13.76
CA LYS A 49 5.53 -4.97 12.92
C LYS A 49 4.10 -5.38 12.55
N GLU A 50 3.11 -4.93 13.32
CA GLU A 50 1.72 -5.25 13.05
C GLU A 50 1.10 -4.21 12.12
N LEU A 51 0.88 -4.60 10.86
CA LEU A 51 0.18 -3.77 9.89
C LEU A 51 -1.29 -3.56 10.27
N LEU A 52 -1.78 -2.35 10.10
CA LEU A 52 -3.20 -2.03 10.24
C LEU A 52 -4.03 -2.75 9.16
N VAL A 53 -5.34 -2.77 9.36
CA VAL A 53 -6.27 -3.32 8.37
C VAL A 53 -6.24 -2.49 7.10
N PHE A 54 -6.11 -3.16 5.95
CA PHE A 54 -6.14 -2.50 4.65
C PHE A 54 -7.57 -2.13 4.25
N LYS A 55 -7.73 -0.92 3.74
CA LYS A 55 -9.02 -0.45 3.24
C LYS A 55 -9.30 -1.06 1.87
N GLU A 56 -10.40 -1.79 1.75
CA GLU A 56 -10.79 -2.45 0.49
C GLU A 56 -10.92 -1.47 -0.69
N GLY A 57 -11.32 -0.22 -0.41
CA GLY A 57 -11.39 0.83 -1.42
C GLY A 57 -10.07 1.16 -2.09
N SER A 58 -8.93 0.91 -1.44
CA SER A 58 -7.60 1.21 -1.99
C SER A 58 -7.26 0.33 -3.22
N LEU A 59 -7.79 -0.88 -3.29
CA LEU A 59 -7.56 -1.82 -4.38
C LEU A 59 -8.56 -1.69 -5.53
N LYS A 60 -9.57 -0.83 -5.41
CA LYS A 60 -10.56 -0.59 -6.48
C LYS A 60 -9.94 -0.08 -7.77
N ILE A 61 -8.82 0.65 -7.67
CA ILE A 61 -8.08 1.12 -8.87
C ILE A 61 -7.60 -0.09 -9.67
N ALA A 62 -6.94 -1.06 -9.03
CA ALA A 62 -6.44 -2.27 -9.68
C ALA A 62 -7.59 -3.16 -10.19
N GLU A 63 -8.62 -3.38 -9.38
CA GLU A 63 -9.79 -4.17 -9.76
C GLU A 63 -10.48 -3.63 -11.02
N LYS A 64 -10.68 -2.32 -11.10
CA LYS A 64 -11.40 -1.66 -12.20
C LYS A 64 -10.55 -1.43 -13.44
N SER A 65 -9.27 -1.12 -13.27
CA SER A 65 -8.35 -0.96 -14.41
C SER A 65 -7.88 -2.29 -14.99
N GLY A 66 -7.90 -3.36 -14.18
CA GLY A 66 -7.38 -4.67 -14.56
C GLY A 66 -5.85 -4.74 -14.53
N CYS A 67 -5.17 -3.79 -13.91
CA CYS A 67 -3.72 -3.83 -13.75
C CYS A 67 -3.30 -4.81 -12.64
N PRO A 68 -2.05 -5.31 -12.69
CA PRO A 68 -1.50 -6.13 -11.61
C PRO A 68 -1.30 -5.30 -10.34
N VAL A 69 -1.43 -5.97 -9.19
CA VAL A 69 -1.04 -5.47 -7.88
C VAL A 69 0.34 -6.03 -7.54
N VAL A 70 1.29 -5.17 -7.23
CA VAL A 70 2.61 -5.55 -6.73
C VAL A 70 2.64 -5.26 -5.23
N PRO A 71 2.62 -6.28 -4.35
CA PRO A 71 2.77 -6.05 -2.92
C PRO A 71 4.20 -5.59 -2.62
N VAL A 72 4.33 -4.57 -1.78
CA VAL A 72 5.63 -4.03 -1.38
C VAL A 72 5.74 -4.03 0.13
N ALA A 73 6.75 -4.71 0.65
CA ALA A 73 7.11 -4.70 2.06
C ALA A 73 8.24 -3.73 2.33
N MET A 74 8.15 -2.96 3.40
CA MET A 74 9.20 -2.05 3.86
C MET A 74 9.51 -2.31 5.33
N VAL A 75 10.80 -2.36 5.66
CA VAL A 75 11.31 -2.56 7.01
C VAL A 75 12.34 -1.48 7.33
N GLY A 76 12.34 -0.96 8.56
CA GLY A 76 13.29 0.07 9.01
C GLY A 76 12.84 1.51 8.77
N THR A 77 11.68 1.75 8.18
CA THR A 77 11.18 3.12 7.87
C THR A 77 10.91 3.95 9.13
N ALA A 78 10.44 3.35 10.21
CA ALA A 78 10.16 4.04 11.46
C ALA A 78 11.43 4.58 12.14
N GLU A 79 12.55 3.89 11.99
CA GLU A 79 13.83 4.29 12.56
C GLU A 79 14.40 5.56 11.90
N ALA A 80 14.02 5.83 10.65
CA ALA A 80 14.48 7.01 9.93
C ALA A 80 13.94 8.31 10.55
N PHE A 81 12.73 8.31 11.09
CA PHE A 81 12.07 9.52 11.58
C PHE A 81 11.26 9.33 12.85
N GLU A 82 10.30 8.39 12.90
CA GLU A 82 9.36 8.28 14.01
C GLU A 82 10.03 7.97 15.35
N SER A 83 11.05 7.12 15.33
CA SER A 83 11.81 6.73 16.55
C SER A 83 12.70 7.83 17.09
N HIS A 84 12.99 8.87 16.32
CA HIS A 84 13.94 9.94 16.64
C HIS A 84 13.34 11.35 16.50
N PHE A 85 12.01 11.46 16.38
CA PHE A 85 11.35 12.76 16.22
C PHE A 85 11.81 13.78 17.28
N PRO A 86 12.16 15.05 16.89
CA PRO A 86 12.01 15.65 15.56
C PRO A 86 13.24 15.50 14.64
N PHE A 87 14.24 14.72 15.02
CA PHE A 87 15.49 14.58 14.27
C PHE A 87 15.42 13.43 13.28
N ILE A 88 15.95 13.66 12.07
CA ILE A 88 16.16 12.60 11.07
C ILE A 88 17.55 11.99 11.34
N ARG A 89 17.61 10.66 11.41
CA ARG A 89 18.88 9.91 11.52
C ARG A 89 19.07 8.97 10.34
N PRO A 90 20.31 8.74 9.91
CA PRO A 90 20.60 7.69 8.95
C PRO A 90 20.08 6.34 9.48
N SER A 91 19.31 5.65 8.67
CA SER A 91 18.77 4.33 8.98
C SER A 91 18.83 3.43 7.75
N HIS A 92 18.88 2.13 7.99
CA HIS A 92 18.81 1.15 6.91
C HIS A 92 17.33 0.82 6.63
N VAL A 93 16.88 1.08 5.41
CA VAL A 93 15.53 0.75 4.97
C VAL A 93 15.62 -0.31 3.89
N THR A 94 14.99 -1.45 4.12
CA THR A 94 14.86 -2.52 3.13
C THR A 94 13.48 -2.43 2.48
N VAL A 95 13.48 -2.44 1.15
CA VAL A 95 12.24 -2.45 0.34
C VAL A 95 12.24 -3.72 -0.50
N TYR A 96 11.21 -4.52 -0.35
CA TYR A 96 11.05 -5.77 -1.07
C TYR A 96 9.78 -5.75 -1.92
N TYR A 97 9.92 -6.07 -3.20
CA TYR A 97 8.81 -6.16 -4.15
C TYR A 97 8.43 -7.63 -4.31
N GLY A 98 7.19 -7.96 -3.98
CA GLY A 98 6.67 -9.30 -4.13
C GLY A 98 6.15 -9.60 -5.53
N GLU A 99 5.74 -10.86 -5.74
CA GLU A 99 5.18 -11.32 -7.00
C GLU A 99 3.90 -10.56 -7.37
N PRO A 100 3.80 -10.04 -8.59
CA PRO A 100 2.60 -9.39 -9.09
C PRO A 100 1.43 -10.39 -9.13
N PHE A 101 0.22 -9.91 -8.86
CA PHE A 101 -0.99 -10.70 -9.02
C PHE A 101 -2.14 -9.85 -9.56
N TYR A 102 -3.10 -10.50 -10.20
CA TYR A 102 -4.31 -9.85 -10.71
C TYR A 102 -5.51 -10.17 -9.82
N ILE A 103 -6.24 -9.14 -9.38
CA ILE A 103 -7.42 -9.33 -8.52
C ILE A 103 -8.47 -10.22 -9.20
N LYS A 104 -8.58 -10.14 -10.54
CA LYS A 104 -9.53 -10.93 -11.31
C LYS A 104 -9.22 -12.43 -11.32
N GLU A 105 -7.96 -12.81 -11.09
CA GLU A 105 -7.49 -14.20 -11.07
C GLU A 105 -7.61 -14.86 -9.69
N LEU A 106 -7.90 -14.05 -8.66
CA LEU A 106 -8.12 -14.57 -7.32
C LEU A 106 -9.43 -15.37 -7.21
N GLU A 107 -9.45 -16.32 -6.29
CA GLU A 107 -10.67 -17.02 -5.91
C GLU A 107 -11.77 -16.05 -5.46
N PRO A 108 -13.06 -16.37 -5.64
CA PRO A 108 -14.15 -15.45 -5.36
C PRO A 108 -14.13 -14.85 -3.94
N ASP A 109 -13.75 -15.64 -2.95
CA ASP A 109 -13.64 -15.19 -1.55
C ASP A 109 -12.45 -14.24 -1.35
N GLN A 110 -11.30 -14.59 -1.90
CA GLN A 110 -10.10 -13.74 -1.87
C GLN A 110 -10.32 -12.42 -2.61
N ARG A 111 -11.04 -12.45 -3.72
CA ARG A 111 -11.41 -11.24 -4.49
C ARG A 111 -12.29 -10.30 -3.68
N LYS A 112 -13.24 -10.84 -2.94
CA LYS A 112 -14.12 -10.07 -2.05
C LYS A 112 -13.33 -9.39 -0.93
N HIS A 113 -12.25 -10.03 -0.47
CA HIS A 113 -11.37 -9.56 0.62
C HIS A 113 -9.94 -9.30 0.12
N ALA A 114 -9.82 -8.67 -1.06
CA ALA A 114 -8.52 -8.44 -1.70
C ALA A 114 -7.56 -7.61 -0.82
N GLY A 115 -8.07 -6.70 0.01
CA GLY A 115 -7.28 -5.95 0.99
C GLY A 115 -6.63 -6.85 2.02
N ALA A 116 -7.40 -7.77 2.61
CA ALA A 116 -6.90 -8.75 3.57
C ALA A 116 -5.88 -9.70 2.94
N TYR A 117 -6.16 -10.19 1.74
CA TYR A 117 -5.25 -11.04 0.96
C TYR A 117 -3.90 -10.34 0.69
N THR A 118 -3.93 -9.07 0.25
CA THR A 118 -2.72 -8.29 -0.01
C THR A 118 -1.93 -8.03 1.28
N ARG A 119 -2.64 -7.74 2.38
CA ARG A 119 -2.02 -7.54 3.69
C ARG A 119 -1.29 -8.80 4.16
N GLU A 120 -1.90 -9.96 4.04
CA GLU A 120 -1.29 -11.24 4.42
C GLU A 120 0.00 -11.51 3.64
N LYS A 121 0.01 -11.27 2.32
CA LYS A 121 1.23 -11.34 1.51
C LYS A 121 2.32 -10.42 2.03
N ILE A 122 2.02 -9.16 2.33
CA ILE A 122 3.01 -8.19 2.82
C ILE A 122 3.54 -8.58 4.19
N VAL A 123 2.68 -9.05 5.11
CA VAL A 123 3.10 -9.55 6.43
C VAL A 123 4.08 -10.71 6.31
N LYS A 124 3.78 -11.67 5.41
CA LYS A 124 4.67 -12.80 5.14
C LYS A 124 6.04 -12.32 4.63
N MET A 125 6.05 -11.42 3.65
CA MET A 125 7.28 -10.82 3.10
C MET A 125 8.09 -10.09 4.17
N GLN A 126 7.45 -9.33 5.08
CA GLN A 126 8.14 -8.67 6.19
C GLN A 126 8.80 -9.67 7.15
N GLY A 127 8.14 -10.80 7.41
CA GLY A 127 8.71 -11.89 8.22
C GLY A 127 9.95 -12.50 7.57
N GLU A 128 9.93 -12.73 6.27
CA GLU A 128 11.07 -13.25 5.50
C GLU A 128 12.27 -12.30 5.55
N ILE A 129 12.07 -11.00 5.31
CA ILE A 129 13.12 -9.97 5.40
C ILE A 129 13.74 -9.92 6.79
N GLN A 130 12.94 -10.03 7.86
CA GLN A 130 13.45 -10.00 9.23
C GLN A 130 14.31 -11.22 9.55
N ASN A 131 13.96 -12.39 9.03
CA ASN A 131 14.73 -13.61 9.21
C ASN A 131 16.06 -13.58 8.43
N GLU A 132 16.10 -12.96 7.26
CA GLU A 132 17.34 -12.79 6.47
C GLU A 132 18.31 -11.79 7.09
N ASN A 133 17.80 -10.81 7.84
CA ASN A 133 18.61 -9.77 8.51
C ASN A 133 18.94 -10.10 9.98
N ALA A 134 18.46 -11.21 10.49
CA ALA A 134 18.77 -11.69 11.85
C ALA A 134 19.97 -12.63 11.85
#